data_ddfc0a21147962e8de365d7ab9611e0b
#
_entry.id   ddfc0a21147962e8de365d7ab9611e0b
#
_cell.length_a   1.000
_cell.length_b   1.000
_cell.length_c   1.000
_cell.angle_alpha   90.00
_cell.angle_beta   90.00
_cell.angle_gamma   90.00
#
_symmetry.space_group_name_H-M   'P 1'
#
loop_
_entity.id
_entity.type
_entity.pdbx_description
1 polymer ?
#
loop_
_entity_poly.entity_id
_entity_poly.type
_entity_poly.pdbx_seq_one_letter_code
_entity_poly.pdbx_strand_id
1 'polypeptide(L)'
;SAEPQVIVDMLKEREALPDLSGCTVYWLGMAQVEAPQEKLTPKQSNNLTSIWKAVVEASGGEFVSNDYIAVSNDTNATDSLPSVSVVDIPSDTPIVFDSDVLDETDTEESNAFDEPVALEESQVQFVGDEAAYLNPEAALETIRPIADYLAKHESVSLLLVGSTAGDITDESTLSLSQARADAVKKTLCDDLGIAESRIHTLGMGSSAPWHISNVGYDGAAASRNRNVTLISADTELAQSLMNNH
;
A
#
# COMPACT_ATOMS: atom_id res chain seq x y z
N SER A 1 8.37 3.23 11.75
CA SER A 1 9.02 2.99 10.44
C SER A 1 10.02 4.11 10.20
N ALA A 2 11.19 3.78 9.62
CA ALA A 2 12.17 4.82 9.29
C ALA A 2 11.61 5.73 8.20
N GLU A 3 11.70 7.03 8.41
CA GLU A 3 11.30 8.00 7.38
C GLU A 3 12.25 7.92 6.18
N PRO A 4 11.75 7.99 4.94
CA PRO A 4 12.58 7.93 3.73
C PRO A 4 13.74 8.92 3.75
N GLN A 5 13.51 10.15 4.20
CA GLN A 5 14.52 11.19 4.25
C GLN A 5 15.68 10.87 5.21
N VAL A 6 15.39 10.26 6.35
CA VAL A 6 16.43 9.86 7.33
C VAL A 6 17.37 8.82 6.70
N ILE A 7 16.83 7.89 5.91
CA ILE A 7 17.65 6.90 5.22
C ILE A 7 18.51 7.56 4.14
N VAL A 8 17.94 8.48 3.36
CA VAL A 8 18.68 9.23 2.33
C VAL A 8 19.83 10.03 2.96
N ASP A 9 19.58 10.72 4.07
CA ASP A 9 20.58 11.54 4.74
C ASP A 9 21.72 10.67 5.30
N MET A 10 21.38 9.52 5.91
CA MET A 10 22.37 8.55 6.38
C MET A 10 23.22 7.99 5.22
N LEU A 11 22.62 7.71 4.07
CA LEU A 11 23.37 7.24 2.89
C LEU A 11 24.26 8.33 2.30
N LYS A 12 23.81 9.59 2.30
CA LYS A 12 24.62 10.75 1.90
C LYS A 12 25.83 10.95 2.81
N GLU A 13 25.65 10.90 4.13
CA GLU A 13 26.73 11.00 5.11
C GLU A 13 27.81 9.92 4.95
N ARG A 14 27.38 8.74 4.47
CA ARG A 14 28.29 7.60 4.25
C ARG A 14 28.86 7.55 2.82
N GLU A 15 28.55 8.52 1.98
CA GLU A 15 28.91 8.53 0.55
C GLU A 15 28.49 7.23 -0.16
N ALA A 16 27.33 6.67 0.23
CA ALA A 16 26.83 5.38 -0.22
C ALA A 16 25.72 5.48 -1.28
N LEU A 17 25.33 6.69 -1.71
CA LEU A 17 24.40 6.85 -2.82
C LEU A 17 25.13 6.62 -4.15
N PRO A 18 24.60 5.74 -5.03
CA PRO A 18 25.12 5.59 -6.38
C PRO A 18 24.81 6.84 -7.23
N ASP A 19 25.57 7.07 -8.28
CA ASP A 19 25.20 8.05 -9.31
C ASP A 19 24.27 7.39 -10.33
N LEU A 20 23.01 7.78 -10.29
CA LEU A 20 21.94 7.32 -11.19
C LEU A 20 21.49 8.41 -12.17
N SER A 21 22.30 9.45 -12.35
CA SER A 21 21.99 10.56 -13.23
C SER A 21 21.65 10.08 -14.65
N GLY A 22 20.46 10.43 -15.13
CA GLY A 22 19.94 10.03 -16.44
C GLY A 22 19.46 8.58 -16.54
N CYS A 23 19.39 7.84 -15.44
CA CYS A 23 18.82 6.49 -15.37
C CYS A 23 17.35 6.53 -14.94
N THR A 24 16.53 5.69 -15.59
CA THR A 24 15.19 5.34 -15.09
C THR A 24 15.28 3.98 -14.42
N VAL A 25 14.94 3.92 -13.14
CA VAL A 25 14.98 2.68 -12.34
C VAL A 25 13.58 2.10 -12.26
N TYR A 26 13.39 0.94 -12.87
CA TYR A 26 12.13 0.17 -12.79
C TYR A 26 12.24 -0.84 -11.65
N TRP A 27 11.40 -0.71 -10.64
CA TRP A 27 11.33 -1.68 -9.57
C TRP A 27 10.16 -2.64 -9.79
N LEU A 28 10.48 -3.92 -9.96
CA LEU A 28 9.51 -4.98 -10.27
C LEU A 28 9.29 -5.83 -9.03
N GLY A 29 8.01 -6.16 -8.72
CA GLY A 29 7.67 -7.03 -7.61
C GLY A 29 8.00 -6.46 -6.23
N MET A 30 7.94 -5.14 -6.07
CA MET A 30 8.14 -4.48 -4.78
C MET A 30 7.19 -5.07 -3.75
N ALA A 31 7.73 -5.40 -2.55
CA ALA A 31 6.98 -6.00 -1.45
C ALA A 31 6.42 -7.43 -1.70
N GLN A 32 6.72 -8.06 -2.83
CA GLN A 32 6.45 -9.48 -3.01
C GLN A 32 7.45 -10.30 -2.20
N VAL A 33 6.95 -11.22 -1.41
CA VAL A 33 7.75 -12.09 -0.55
C VAL A 33 7.34 -13.55 -0.72
N GLU A 34 8.33 -14.43 -0.63
CA GLU A 34 8.14 -15.88 -0.65
C GLU A 34 8.42 -16.47 0.74
N ALA A 35 7.78 -17.58 1.07
CA ALA A 35 8.06 -18.29 2.32
C ALA A 35 9.56 -18.61 2.44
N PRO A 36 10.19 -18.45 3.62
CA PRO A 36 9.59 -18.25 4.94
C PRO A 36 9.36 -16.78 5.36
N GLN A 37 9.52 -15.81 4.47
CA GLN A 37 9.30 -14.41 4.80
C GLN A 37 7.80 -14.15 5.01
N GLU A 38 7.49 -13.33 6.01
CA GLU A 38 6.12 -12.86 6.24
C GLU A 38 5.72 -11.80 5.21
N LYS A 39 4.45 -11.81 4.81
CA LYS A 39 3.91 -10.79 3.90
C LYS A 39 3.95 -9.43 4.58
N LEU A 40 4.36 -8.41 3.81
CA LEU A 40 4.33 -7.05 4.30
C LEU A 40 2.89 -6.56 4.43
N THR A 41 2.63 -5.77 5.46
CA THR A 41 1.39 -5.01 5.54
C THR A 41 1.35 -3.93 4.46
N PRO A 42 0.17 -3.41 4.06
CA PRO A 42 0.06 -2.32 3.10
C PRO A 42 0.92 -1.10 3.47
N LYS A 43 0.95 -0.74 4.76
CA LYS A 43 1.80 0.35 5.26
C LYS A 43 3.29 0.06 5.07
N GLN A 44 3.74 -1.16 5.37
CA GLN A 44 5.14 -1.54 5.18
C GLN A 44 5.53 -1.54 3.71
N SER A 45 4.63 -2.02 2.83
CA SER A 45 4.82 -2.00 1.38
C SER A 45 4.95 -0.57 0.85
N ASN A 46 4.03 0.32 1.22
CA ASN A 46 4.05 1.72 0.81
C ASN A 46 5.31 2.44 1.34
N ASN A 47 5.68 2.19 2.59
CA ASN A 47 6.90 2.76 3.17
C ASN A 47 8.16 2.28 2.44
N LEU A 48 8.23 0.99 2.10
CA LEU A 48 9.34 0.42 1.32
C LEU A 48 9.46 1.10 -0.06
N THR A 49 8.33 1.28 -0.75
CA THR A 49 8.27 2.00 -2.02
C THR A 49 8.75 3.44 -1.87
N SER A 50 8.29 4.14 -0.84
CA SER A 50 8.69 5.53 -0.57
C SER A 50 10.19 5.66 -0.26
N ILE A 51 10.76 4.72 0.48
CA ILE A 51 12.21 4.68 0.78
C ILE A 51 13.01 4.54 -0.51
N TRP A 52 12.69 3.55 -1.34
CA TRP A 52 13.44 3.32 -2.58
C TRP A 52 13.26 4.44 -3.59
N LYS A 53 12.06 5.01 -3.69
CA LYS A 53 11.82 6.21 -4.48
C LYS A 53 12.74 7.35 -4.04
N ALA A 54 12.76 7.66 -2.74
CA ALA A 54 13.61 8.73 -2.22
C ALA A 54 15.10 8.48 -2.44
N VAL A 55 15.57 7.24 -2.31
CA VAL A 55 16.98 6.87 -2.57
C VAL A 55 17.34 7.04 -4.03
N VAL A 56 16.51 6.57 -4.97
CA VAL A 56 16.75 6.69 -6.42
C VAL A 56 16.75 8.16 -6.85
N GLU A 57 15.77 8.94 -6.39
CA GLU A 57 15.68 10.37 -6.71
C GLU A 57 16.85 11.16 -6.10
N ALA A 58 17.26 10.86 -4.87
CA ALA A 58 18.44 11.45 -4.25
C ALA A 58 19.76 11.07 -4.92
N SER A 59 19.77 9.98 -5.67
CA SER A 59 20.87 9.51 -6.51
C SER A 59 20.85 10.10 -7.95
N GLY A 60 19.90 10.98 -8.25
CA GLY A 60 19.75 11.63 -9.55
C GLY A 60 19.00 10.80 -10.60
N GLY A 61 18.40 9.67 -10.22
CA GLY A 61 17.62 8.81 -11.09
C GLY A 61 16.13 9.13 -11.09
N GLU A 62 15.39 8.58 -12.04
CA GLU A 62 13.95 8.54 -12.09
C GLU A 62 13.45 7.19 -11.57
N PHE A 63 12.54 7.18 -10.59
CA PHE A 63 11.98 5.95 -10.03
C PHE A 63 10.63 5.62 -10.66
N VAL A 64 10.51 4.41 -11.17
CA VAL A 64 9.24 3.86 -11.68
C VAL A 64 8.96 2.53 -10.97
N SER A 65 7.96 2.53 -10.09
CA SER A 65 7.44 1.30 -9.50
C SER A 65 6.49 0.65 -10.52
N ASN A 66 6.78 -0.58 -10.89
CA ASN A 66 5.94 -1.37 -11.78
C ASN A 66 5.56 -2.67 -11.08
N ASP A 67 4.51 -2.63 -10.27
CA ASP A 67 4.05 -3.77 -9.47
C ASP A 67 3.41 -4.87 -10.33
N TYR A 68 3.29 -4.65 -11.65
CA TYR A 68 2.63 -5.50 -12.62
C TYR A 68 3.56 -6.03 -13.71
N ILE A 69 4.64 -6.67 -13.35
CA ILE A 69 5.05 -7.80 -14.17
C ILE A 69 4.56 -9.03 -13.39
N ALA A 70 3.38 -9.52 -13.75
CA ALA A 70 3.12 -10.93 -13.54
C ALA A 70 4.34 -11.65 -14.12
N VAL A 71 5.21 -12.14 -13.26
CA VAL A 71 6.17 -13.16 -13.69
C VAL A 71 5.26 -14.26 -14.17
N SER A 72 5.10 -14.36 -15.51
CA SER A 72 4.40 -15.50 -16.06
C SER A 72 5.12 -16.71 -15.50
N ASN A 73 4.41 -17.55 -14.78
CA ASN A 73 4.89 -18.87 -14.40
C ASN A 73 4.99 -19.69 -15.70
N ASP A 74 5.81 -19.22 -16.63
CA ASP A 74 6.18 -19.99 -17.82
C ASP A 74 7.14 -21.07 -17.32
N THR A 75 6.53 -22.19 -16.94
CA THR A 75 7.22 -23.40 -16.50
C THR A 75 8.10 -24.03 -17.60
N ASN A 76 8.22 -23.38 -18.74
CA ASN A 76 9.08 -23.79 -19.86
C ASN A 76 10.44 -23.07 -19.92
N ALA A 77 10.77 -22.23 -18.96
CA ALA A 77 12.14 -21.71 -18.83
C ALA A 77 13.06 -22.86 -18.38
N THR A 78 13.49 -23.66 -19.33
CA THR A 78 14.45 -24.76 -19.13
C THR A 78 15.91 -24.29 -18.98
N ASP A 79 16.15 -22.99 -19.03
CA ASP A 79 17.45 -22.44 -18.75
C ASP A 79 17.65 -22.37 -17.23
N SER A 80 18.57 -23.19 -16.75
CA SER A 80 19.00 -23.15 -15.36
C SER A 80 19.53 -21.73 -15.08
N LEU A 81 18.76 -20.95 -14.34
CA LEU A 81 19.28 -19.72 -13.76
C LEU A 81 20.56 -20.07 -12.98
N PRO A 82 21.65 -19.30 -13.11
CA PRO A 82 22.83 -19.53 -12.33
C PRO A 82 22.40 -19.54 -10.85
N SER A 83 22.73 -20.64 -10.15
CA SER A 83 22.48 -20.73 -8.74
C SER A 83 23.23 -19.60 -8.06
N VAL A 84 22.47 -18.62 -7.55
CA VAL A 84 23.06 -17.64 -6.64
C VAL A 84 23.54 -18.44 -5.45
N SER A 85 24.83 -18.42 -5.16
CA SER A 85 25.35 -19.00 -3.94
C SER A 85 24.57 -18.36 -2.80
N VAL A 86 23.76 -19.15 -2.12
CA VAL A 86 23.20 -18.71 -0.85
C VAL A 86 24.42 -18.55 0.06
N VAL A 87 24.84 -17.31 0.27
CA VAL A 87 25.74 -17.03 1.37
C VAL A 87 24.90 -17.39 2.60
N ASP A 88 25.33 -18.45 3.32
CA ASP A 88 24.85 -18.67 4.67
C ASP A 88 25.20 -17.41 5.46
N ILE A 89 24.29 -16.47 5.47
CA ILE A 89 24.29 -15.39 6.45
C ILE A 89 24.02 -16.15 7.75
N PRO A 90 24.99 -16.21 8.68
CA PRO A 90 24.71 -16.78 9.99
C PRO A 90 23.42 -16.12 10.43
N SER A 91 22.42 -16.93 10.80
CA SER A 91 21.11 -16.46 11.21
C SER A 91 21.33 -15.44 12.31
N ASP A 92 21.43 -14.18 11.92
CA ASP A 92 21.22 -13.11 12.85
C ASP A 92 19.85 -13.39 13.43
N THR A 93 19.82 -13.52 14.75
CA THR A 93 18.56 -13.60 15.48
C THR A 93 17.60 -12.62 14.83
N PRO A 94 16.41 -13.08 14.41
CA PRO A 94 15.43 -12.16 13.83
C PRO A 94 15.40 -10.96 14.75
N ILE A 95 15.53 -9.76 14.18
CA ILE A 95 15.30 -8.54 14.94
C ILE A 95 13.83 -8.65 15.31
N VAL A 96 13.58 -9.26 16.44
CA VAL A 96 12.30 -9.18 17.12
C VAL A 96 12.26 -7.73 17.51
N PHE A 97 11.48 -6.94 16.76
CA PHE A 97 11.08 -5.64 17.25
C PHE A 97 10.25 -5.95 18.48
N ASP A 98 10.91 -5.85 19.63
CA ASP A 98 10.25 -5.95 20.91
C ASP A 98 9.15 -4.89 20.89
N SER A 99 7.90 -5.32 21.06
CA SER A 99 6.76 -4.40 21.09
C SER A 99 6.96 -3.32 22.16
N ASP A 100 7.82 -3.57 23.13
CA ASP A 100 8.18 -2.64 24.19
C ASP A 100 9.06 -1.46 23.74
N VAL A 101 9.74 -1.58 22.58
CA VAL A 101 10.53 -0.47 22.01
C VAL A 101 9.62 0.56 21.31
N LEU A 102 8.37 0.21 21.00
CA LEU A 102 7.39 1.14 20.48
C LEU A 102 6.64 1.90 21.58
N ASP A 103 6.80 1.51 22.85
CA ASP A 103 6.12 2.13 24.00
C ASP A 103 6.93 3.24 24.69
N GLU A 104 8.19 3.51 24.32
CA GLU A 104 9.05 4.47 25.02
C GLU A 104 9.39 5.76 24.27
N THR A 105 8.71 6.11 23.20
CA THR A 105 8.80 7.46 22.66
C THR A 105 7.43 8.14 22.72
N ASP A 106 7.16 8.73 23.88
CA ASP A 106 6.20 9.82 24.11
C ASP A 106 6.61 11.06 23.27
N THR A 107 6.53 10.95 21.96
CA THR A 107 6.52 12.06 21.03
C THR A 107 5.36 11.81 20.09
N GLU A 108 4.30 12.60 20.26
CA GLU A 108 3.08 12.75 19.46
C GLU A 108 2.88 11.58 18.47
N GLU A 109 2.13 10.56 18.90
CA GLU A 109 1.86 9.36 18.13
C GLU A 109 1.30 9.75 16.76
N SER A 110 2.15 9.77 15.74
CA SER A 110 1.64 9.87 14.38
C SER A 110 0.82 8.61 14.11
N ASN A 111 -0.48 8.78 13.91
CA ASN A 111 -1.37 7.70 13.57
C ASN A 111 -0.88 7.03 12.26
N ALA A 112 -0.93 5.71 12.21
CA ALA A 112 -0.49 4.93 11.04
C ALA A 112 -1.17 5.33 9.73
N PHE A 113 -2.31 6.02 9.80
CA PHE A 113 -3.14 6.45 8.67
C PHE A 113 -3.22 7.97 8.52
N ASP A 114 -2.32 8.75 9.14
CA ASP A 114 -2.23 10.19 8.91
C ASP A 114 -1.83 10.49 7.46
N GLU A 115 -1.03 9.61 6.86
CA GLU A 115 -0.81 9.58 5.42
C GLU A 115 -1.75 8.56 4.75
N PRO A 116 -2.26 8.85 3.54
CA PRO A 116 -3.11 7.90 2.80
C PRO A 116 -2.41 6.56 2.53
N VAL A 117 -3.06 5.45 2.87
CA VAL A 117 -2.58 4.09 2.64
C VAL A 117 -3.50 3.38 1.66
N ALA A 118 -3.03 3.11 0.45
CA ALA A 118 -3.83 2.43 -0.56
C ALA A 118 -3.81 0.90 -0.36
N LEU A 119 -4.99 0.29 -0.41
CA LEU A 119 -5.17 -1.13 -0.68
C LEU A 119 -5.29 -1.29 -2.20
N GLU A 120 -4.17 -1.52 -2.85
CA GLU A 120 -4.11 -1.64 -4.31
C GLU A 120 -4.78 -2.93 -4.81
N GLU A 121 -5.13 -2.99 -6.09
CA GLU A 121 -5.71 -4.17 -6.74
C GLU A 121 -4.85 -5.42 -6.56
N SER A 122 -3.53 -5.29 -6.44
CA SER A 122 -2.61 -6.41 -6.15
C SER A 122 -2.80 -7.00 -4.76
N GLN A 123 -3.34 -6.24 -3.82
CA GLN A 123 -3.51 -6.61 -2.42
C GLN A 123 -4.95 -7.04 -2.11
N VAL A 124 -5.92 -6.30 -2.64
CA VAL A 124 -7.35 -6.59 -2.49
C VAL A 124 -8.01 -6.51 -3.86
N GLN A 125 -8.22 -7.68 -4.47
CA GLN A 125 -8.84 -7.79 -5.79
C GLN A 125 -10.36 -7.90 -5.69
N PHE A 126 -11.04 -7.11 -6.51
CA PHE A 126 -12.47 -7.24 -6.75
C PHE A 126 -12.74 -7.93 -8.08
N VAL A 127 -13.89 -8.59 -8.18
CA VAL A 127 -14.42 -9.08 -9.46
C VAL A 127 -14.65 -7.87 -10.37
N GLY A 128 -14.41 -8.02 -11.68
CA GLY A 128 -14.59 -6.91 -12.62
C GLY A 128 -15.99 -6.30 -12.51
N ASP A 129 -16.04 -4.97 -12.43
CA ASP A 129 -17.28 -4.18 -12.30
C ASP A 129 -18.19 -4.53 -11.10
N GLU A 130 -17.65 -5.25 -10.11
CA GLU A 130 -18.35 -5.63 -8.89
C GLU A 130 -17.58 -5.17 -7.63
N ALA A 131 -18.26 -5.24 -6.48
CA ALA A 131 -17.67 -5.03 -5.16
C ALA A 131 -17.41 -6.34 -4.40
N ALA A 132 -17.58 -7.49 -5.06
CA ALA A 132 -17.25 -8.78 -4.51
C ALA A 132 -15.74 -9.03 -4.62
N TYR A 133 -15.12 -9.53 -3.56
CA TYR A 133 -13.71 -9.92 -3.63
C TYR A 133 -13.52 -11.12 -4.56
N LEU A 134 -12.48 -11.06 -5.39
CA LEU A 134 -12.09 -12.20 -6.22
C LEU A 134 -11.60 -13.38 -5.36
N ASN A 135 -10.88 -13.07 -4.28
CA ASN A 135 -10.46 -14.03 -3.26
C ASN A 135 -10.75 -13.48 -1.86
N PRO A 136 -11.89 -13.85 -1.24
CA PRO A 136 -12.30 -13.34 0.07
C PRO A 136 -11.32 -13.68 1.20
N GLU A 137 -10.68 -14.86 1.17
CA GLU A 137 -9.72 -15.27 2.19
C GLU A 137 -8.45 -14.41 2.14
N ALA A 138 -7.90 -14.19 0.94
CA ALA A 138 -6.74 -13.32 0.77
C ALA A 138 -7.05 -11.85 1.12
N ALA A 139 -8.24 -11.36 0.78
CA ALA A 139 -8.69 -10.04 1.18
C ALA A 139 -8.77 -9.91 2.71
N LEU A 140 -9.35 -10.91 3.38
CA LEU A 140 -9.43 -10.95 4.84
C LEU A 140 -8.03 -10.94 5.50
N GLU A 141 -7.08 -11.73 4.98
CA GLU A 141 -5.70 -11.76 5.47
C GLU A 141 -5.01 -10.39 5.31
N THR A 142 -5.25 -9.71 4.18
CA THR A 142 -4.69 -8.39 3.90
C THR A 142 -5.28 -7.31 4.81
N ILE A 143 -6.57 -7.38 5.11
CA ILE A 143 -7.30 -6.37 5.92
C ILE A 143 -7.08 -6.61 7.42
N ARG A 144 -6.82 -7.83 7.87
CA ARG A 144 -6.65 -8.18 9.30
C ARG A 144 -5.63 -7.30 10.04
N PRO A 145 -4.41 -7.01 9.54
CA PRO A 145 -3.46 -6.15 10.23
C PRO A 145 -3.98 -4.74 10.50
N ILE A 146 -4.89 -4.24 9.63
CA ILE A 146 -5.55 -2.94 9.83
C ILE A 146 -6.50 -3.02 11.03
N ALA A 147 -7.29 -4.09 11.12
CA ALA A 147 -8.17 -4.32 12.26
C ALA A 147 -7.38 -4.50 13.57
N ASP A 148 -6.26 -5.23 13.53
CA ASP A 148 -5.39 -5.42 14.70
C ASP A 148 -4.81 -4.08 15.19
N TYR A 149 -4.41 -3.20 14.26
CA TYR A 149 -4.00 -1.84 14.59
C TYR A 149 -5.14 -1.04 15.24
N LEU A 150 -6.32 -1.04 14.62
CA LEU A 150 -7.49 -0.32 15.15
C LEU A 150 -7.96 -0.86 16.51
N ALA A 151 -7.78 -2.15 16.78
CA ALA A 151 -8.11 -2.73 18.08
C ALA A 151 -7.18 -2.23 19.21
N LYS A 152 -5.91 -1.92 18.87
CA LYS A 152 -4.94 -1.35 19.81
C LYS A 152 -5.10 0.18 19.98
N HIS A 153 -5.61 0.86 18.96
CA HIS A 153 -5.76 2.32 18.90
C HIS A 153 -7.24 2.70 18.83
N GLU A 154 -7.95 2.59 19.96
CA GLU A 154 -9.42 2.76 20.01
C GLU A 154 -9.91 4.15 19.57
N SER A 155 -9.09 5.18 19.70
CA SER A 155 -9.41 6.55 19.29
C SER A 155 -9.35 6.76 17.78
N VAL A 156 -8.64 5.91 17.04
CA VAL A 156 -8.46 6.06 15.58
C VAL A 156 -9.73 5.68 14.82
N SER A 157 -10.19 6.58 13.98
CA SER A 157 -11.26 6.36 13.01
C SER A 157 -10.73 6.51 11.60
N LEU A 158 -11.28 5.76 10.64
CA LEU A 158 -10.82 5.76 9.25
C LEU A 158 -11.89 6.28 8.29
N LEU A 159 -11.44 6.99 7.27
CA LEU A 159 -12.16 7.19 6.02
C LEU A 159 -11.60 6.23 4.97
N LEU A 160 -12.44 5.39 4.40
CA LEU A 160 -12.12 4.51 3.29
C LEU A 160 -12.60 5.16 2.00
N VAL A 161 -11.67 5.49 1.11
CA VAL A 161 -11.97 6.16 -0.16
C VAL A 161 -11.81 5.15 -1.29
N GLY A 162 -12.92 4.78 -1.93
CA GLY A 162 -12.92 3.93 -3.11
C GLY A 162 -12.60 4.71 -4.38
N SER A 163 -11.81 4.12 -5.26
CA SER A 163 -11.42 4.70 -6.55
C SER A 163 -11.59 3.67 -7.69
N THR A 164 -11.72 4.16 -8.92
CA THR A 164 -11.84 3.35 -10.13
C THR A 164 -10.76 3.72 -11.14
N ALA A 165 -10.48 2.82 -12.09
CA ALA A 165 -9.64 3.11 -13.24
C ALA A 165 -10.35 4.04 -14.23
N GLY A 166 -9.58 4.60 -15.15
CA GLY A 166 -10.07 5.53 -16.18
C GLY A 166 -10.25 6.95 -15.64
N ASP A 167 -10.60 7.87 -16.52
CA ASP A 167 -10.65 9.31 -16.21
C ASP A 167 -12.10 9.84 -16.18
N ILE A 168 -13.09 8.95 -16.18
CA ILE A 168 -14.52 9.32 -16.18
C ILE A 168 -15.06 9.14 -14.76
N THR A 169 -15.61 10.20 -14.21
CA THR A 169 -16.41 10.14 -13.00
C THR A 169 -17.86 10.35 -13.36
N ASP A 170 -18.65 9.30 -13.25
CA ASP A 170 -20.10 9.29 -13.46
C ASP A 170 -20.79 8.52 -12.31
N GLU A 171 -22.11 8.44 -12.34
CA GLU A 171 -22.90 7.75 -11.33
C GLU A 171 -22.49 6.26 -11.18
N SER A 172 -22.12 5.60 -12.26
CA SER A 172 -21.69 4.20 -12.25
C SER A 172 -20.36 4.02 -11.55
N THR A 173 -19.35 4.84 -11.88
CA THR A 173 -18.03 4.77 -11.27
C THR A 173 -18.03 5.22 -9.80
N LEU A 174 -18.86 6.21 -9.46
CA LEU A 174 -19.08 6.61 -8.07
C LEU A 174 -19.75 5.49 -7.27
N SER A 175 -20.81 4.87 -7.81
CA SER A 175 -21.50 3.76 -7.15
C SER A 175 -20.60 2.55 -6.96
N LEU A 176 -19.79 2.18 -7.97
CA LEU A 176 -18.86 1.06 -7.89
C LEU A 176 -17.76 1.31 -6.85
N SER A 177 -17.16 2.50 -6.86
CA SER A 177 -16.12 2.86 -5.89
C SER A 177 -16.68 2.93 -4.47
N GLN A 178 -17.88 3.44 -4.26
CA GLN A 178 -18.56 3.41 -2.98
C GLN A 178 -18.79 1.97 -2.51
N ALA A 179 -19.33 1.12 -3.36
CA ALA A 179 -19.60 -0.28 -3.01
C ALA A 179 -18.33 -1.05 -2.63
N ARG A 180 -17.18 -0.76 -3.25
CA ARG A 180 -15.90 -1.34 -2.90
C ARG A 180 -15.37 -0.86 -1.54
N ALA A 181 -15.50 0.44 -1.24
CA ALA A 181 -15.19 0.97 0.08
C ALA A 181 -16.09 0.34 1.16
N ASP A 182 -17.38 0.17 0.88
CA ASP A 182 -18.34 -0.47 1.77
C ASP A 182 -18.03 -1.96 1.99
N ALA A 183 -17.51 -2.66 0.98
CA ALA A 183 -17.07 -4.06 1.13
C ALA A 183 -15.88 -4.17 2.11
N VAL A 184 -14.89 -3.26 2.03
CA VAL A 184 -13.78 -3.22 2.99
C VAL A 184 -14.28 -2.87 4.39
N LYS A 185 -15.16 -1.87 4.52
CA LYS A 185 -15.83 -1.55 5.80
C LYS A 185 -16.52 -2.76 6.37
N LYS A 186 -17.29 -3.48 5.57
CA LYS A 186 -18.00 -4.68 6.01
C LYS A 186 -17.03 -5.73 6.56
N THR A 187 -15.91 -5.96 5.88
CA THR A 187 -14.88 -6.89 6.38
C THR A 187 -14.30 -6.44 7.73
N LEU A 188 -13.98 -5.15 7.87
CA LEU A 188 -13.47 -4.60 9.13
C LEU A 188 -14.49 -4.73 10.28
N CYS A 189 -15.77 -4.45 10.00
CA CYS A 189 -16.81 -4.43 11.03
C CYS A 189 -17.40 -5.81 11.33
N ASP A 190 -17.84 -6.53 10.28
CA ASP A 190 -18.60 -7.79 10.46
C ASP A 190 -17.67 -8.98 10.73
N ASP A 191 -16.53 -9.06 9.99
CA ASP A 191 -15.64 -10.20 10.09
C ASP A 191 -14.52 -10.00 11.13
N LEU A 192 -14.08 -8.74 11.36
CA LEU A 192 -12.95 -8.42 12.23
C LEU A 192 -13.33 -7.61 13.48
N GLY A 193 -14.62 -7.26 13.66
CA GLY A 193 -15.18 -6.75 14.91
C GLY A 193 -14.89 -5.28 15.21
N ILE A 194 -14.48 -4.48 14.23
CA ILE A 194 -14.27 -3.03 14.41
C ILE A 194 -15.64 -2.32 14.48
N ALA A 195 -15.78 -1.39 15.42
CA ALA A 195 -17.02 -0.64 15.60
C ALA A 195 -17.37 0.18 14.34
N GLU A 196 -18.59 0.03 13.83
CA GLU A 196 -19.04 0.66 12.59
C GLU A 196 -18.91 2.19 12.59
N SER A 197 -19.09 2.81 13.77
CA SER A 197 -18.96 4.27 13.96
C SER A 197 -17.55 4.80 13.70
N ARG A 198 -16.54 3.93 13.67
CA ARG A 198 -15.15 4.29 13.43
C ARG A 198 -14.74 4.21 11.97
N ILE A 199 -15.62 3.69 11.09
CA ILE A 199 -15.29 3.45 9.70
C ILE A 199 -16.27 4.23 8.81
N HIS A 200 -15.75 5.25 8.15
CA HIS A 200 -16.47 6.05 7.14
C HIS A 200 -16.08 5.57 5.75
N THR A 201 -16.97 5.70 4.78
CA THR A 201 -16.73 5.31 3.38
C THR A 201 -17.10 6.42 2.43
N LEU A 202 -16.35 6.56 1.33
CA LEU A 202 -16.58 7.54 0.29
C LEU A 202 -16.17 6.96 -1.07
N GLY A 203 -17.08 6.94 -2.02
CA GLY A 203 -16.79 6.59 -3.41
C GLY A 203 -16.45 7.82 -4.21
N MET A 204 -15.27 7.88 -4.83
CA MET A 204 -14.81 9.03 -5.60
C MET A 204 -14.62 8.75 -7.09
N GLY A 205 -14.82 7.51 -7.56
CA GLY A 205 -14.56 7.18 -8.96
C GLY A 205 -13.11 7.54 -9.35
N SER A 206 -12.96 8.41 -10.35
CA SER A 206 -11.64 8.97 -10.78
C SER A 206 -11.34 10.35 -10.20
N SER A 207 -12.14 10.84 -9.24
CA SER A 207 -11.96 12.18 -8.65
C SER A 207 -11.09 12.19 -7.40
N ALA A 208 -10.55 11.05 -6.97
CA ALA A 208 -9.66 10.98 -5.80
C ALA A 208 -8.40 11.82 -6.02
N PRO A 209 -7.88 12.51 -4.98
CA PRO A 209 -6.70 13.38 -5.12
C PRO A 209 -5.42 12.69 -5.62
N TRP A 210 -5.32 11.39 -5.43
CA TRP A 210 -4.19 10.54 -5.87
C TRP A 210 -4.44 9.84 -7.21
N HIS A 211 -5.53 10.16 -7.90
CA HIS A 211 -5.84 9.55 -9.20
C HIS A 211 -4.80 9.89 -10.26
N ILE A 212 -4.31 8.87 -10.95
CA ILE A 212 -3.37 9.03 -12.07
C ILE A 212 -4.19 9.24 -13.34
N SER A 213 -4.12 10.43 -13.91
CA SER A 213 -4.89 10.82 -15.11
C SER A 213 -4.25 10.31 -16.41
N ASN A 214 -5.07 10.20 -17.46
CA ASN A 214 -4.69 9.80 -18.83
C ASN A 214 -4.19 8.35 -18.94
N VAL A 215 -4.70 7.45 -18.11
CA VAL A 215 -4.27 6.02 -18.04
C VAL A 215 -5.40 5.12 -18.45
N GLY A 216 -6.27 5.20 -19.17
CA GLY A 216 -7.33 4.25 -19.61
C GLY A 216 -7.74 3.24 -18.53
N TYR A 217 -8.10 2.04 -18.95
CA TYR A 217 -8.61 1.00 -18.04
C TYR A 217 -7.63 -0.16 -17.83
N ASP A 218 -6.54 -0.21 -18.57
CA ASP A 218 -5.58 -1.31 -18.56
C ASP A 218 -4.18 -0.85 -18.15
N GLY A 219 -3.38 -1.80 -17.67
CA GLY A 219 -2.00 -1.57 -17.29
C GLY A 219 -1.80 -1.13 -15.83
N ALA A 220 -0.54 -0.96 -15.45
CA ALA A 220 -0.14 -0.75 -14.06
C ALA A 220 -0.74 0.53 -13.43
N ALA A 221 -0.79 1.61 -14.17
CA ALA A 221 -1.33 2.87 -13.65
C ALA A 221 -2.85 2.80 -13.45
N ALA A 222 -3.58 2.13 -14.36
CA ALA A 222 -5.00 1.87 -14.20
C ALA A 222 -5.29 0.97 -13.00
N SER A 223 -4.44 -0.03 -12.77
CA SER A 223 -4.53 -0.90 -11.60
C SER A 223 -4.33 -0.13 -10.28
N ARG A 224 -3.41 0.83 -10.25
CA ARG A 224 -3.23 1.71 -9.08
C ARG A 224 -4.44 2.58 -8.80
N ASN A 225 -5.16 2.99 -9.82
CA ASN A 225 -6.40 3.74 -9.65
C ASN A 225 -7.53 2.87 -9.07
N ARG A 226 -7.49 1.55 -9.28
CA ARG A 226 -8.45 0.60 -8.69
C ARG A 226 -8.03 0.23 -7.27
N ASN A 227 -8.33 1.09 -6.32
CA ASN A 227 -7.92 0.90 -4.93
C ASN A 227 -9.04 1.30 -3.96
N VAL A 228 -8.85 0.92 -2.70
CA VAL A 228 -9.52 1.53 -1.55
C VAL A 228 -8.42 2.12 -0.67
N THR A 229 -8.38 3.44 -0.58
CA THR A 229 -7.39 4.17 0.22
C THR A 229 -7.94 4.43 1.62
N LEU A 230 -7.12 4.13 2.63
CA LEU A 230 -7.42 4.37 4.03
C LEU A 230 -6.70 5.63 4.49
N ILE A 231 -7.41 6.48 5.20
CA ILE A 231 -6.86 7.70 5.80
C ILE A 231 -7.51 7.92 7.16
N SER A 232 -6.76 8.45 8.13
CA SER A 232 -7.34 8.84 9.41
C SER A 232 -8.42 9.89 9.21
N ALA A 233 -9.60 9.65 9.80
CA ALA A 233 -10.75 10.54 9.66
C ALA A 233 -10.50 11.94 10.26
N ASP A 234 -9.51 12.07 11.14
CA ASP A 234 -9.16 13.32 11.82
C ASP A 234 -8.21 14.21 10.99
N THR A 235 -7.66 13.71 9.87
CA THR A 235 -6.78 14.50 9.00
C THR A 235 -7.55 15.60 8.25
N GLU A 236 -6.89 16.72 7.98
CA GLU A 236 -7.49 17.82 7.20
C GLU A 236 -7.97 17.34 5.82
N LEU A 237 -7.22 16.43 5.19
CA LEU A 237 -7.59 15.85 3.91
C LEU A 237 -8.88 15.04 4.02
N ALA A 238 -9.01 14.14 4.99
CA ALA A 238 -10.21 13.33 5.20
C ALA A 238 -11.43 14.21 5.48
N GLN A 239 -11.27 15.20 6.37
CA GLN A 239 -12.31 16.17 6.69
C GLN A 239 -12.77 16.97 5.46
N SER A 240 -11.82 17.41 4.62
CA SER A 240 -12.13 18.09 3.36
C SER A 240 -12.90 17.20 2.40
N LEU A 241 -12.51 15.92 2.27
CA LEU A 241 -13.19 14.96 1.41
C LEU A 241 -14.61 14.68 1.89
N MET A 242 -14.83 14.47 3.18
CA MET A 242 -16.15 14.22 3.77
C MET A 242 -17.10 15.41 3.68
N ASN A 243 -16.58 16.63 3.73
CA ASN A 243 -17.40 17.85 3.69
C ASN A 243 -17.79 18.30 2.28
N ASN A 244 -17.07 17.85 1.24
CA ASN A 244 -17.29 18.27 -0.15
C ASN A 244 -18.14 17.29 -0.97
N HIS A 245 -18.55 16.17 -0.36
CA HIS A 245 -19.40 15.13 -0.92
C HIS A 245 -20.63 14.87 -0.05
#